data_956d24fb3a646fe0ced970dc33945b67
#
_entry.id   956d24fb3a646fe0ced970dc33945b67
#
_cell.length_a   1.000
_cell.length_b   1.000
_cell.length_c   1.000
_cell.angle_alpha   90.00
_cell.angle_beta   90.00
_cell.angle_gamma   90.00
#
_symmetry.space_group_name_H-M   'P 1'
#
loop_
_entity.id
_entity.type
_entity.pdbx_description
1 polymer ?
#
loop_
_entity_poly.entity_id
_entity_poly.type
_entity_poly.pdbx_seq_one_letter_code
_entity_poly.pdbx_strand_id
1 'polypeptide(L)'
;MMKQVISKKVIYPELSYKITGILFEVKKELGDYAREKQYGDLIAKKLSENNISFQREVAIGNTGNILDFLVDNKIILELKACRMILKEHYRQIQNYLQQTNTKLGILANFRERFMKPARIIRIDSEKFS
;
A
#
# COMPACT_ATOMS: atom_id res chain seq x y z
N MET A 1 -20.34 24.16 -10.08
CA MET A 1 -19.40 24.71 -9.34
C MET A 1 -18.13 23.95 -9.15
N MET A 2 -17.13 24.71 -9.02
CA MET A 2 -15.80 24.19 -8.99
C MET A 2 -15.46 23.40 -7.78
N LYS A 3 -16.13 23.63 -6.68
CA LYS A 3 -15.78 22.98 -5.45
C LYS A 3 -15.88 21.46 -5.50
N GLN A 4 -16.72 20.94 -6.34
CA GLN A 4 -16.81 19.49 -6.45
C GLN A 4 -15.53 18.91 -7.02
N VAL A 5 -14.92 19.65 -7.92
CA VAL A 5 -13.66 19.21 -8.51
C VAL A 5 -12.57 19.18 -7.45
N ILE A 6 -12.56 20.19 -6.60
CA ILE A 6 -11.55 20.27 -5.55
C ILE A 6 -11.64 19.08 -4.61
N SER A 7 -12.85 18.65 -4.28
CA SER A 7 -13.03 17.54 -3.33
C SER A 7 -12.53 16.20 -3.86
N LYS A 8 -12.18 16.14 -5.14
CA LYS A 8 -11.72 14.90 -5.76
C LYS A 8 -10.21 14.84 -5.93
N LYS A 9 -9.48 15.67 -5.20
CA LYS A 9 -8.03 15.61 -5.27
C LYS A 9 -7.52 14.24 -4.84
N VAL A 10 -6.54 13.76 -5.57
CA VAL A 10 -5.87 12.50 -5.28
C VAL A 10 -4.84 12.73 -4.18
N ILE A 11 -4.82 11.86 -3.19
CA ILE A 11 -3.86 11.93 -2.10
C ILE A 11 -2.51 11.39 -2.58
N TYR A 12 -1.46 12.20 -2.43
CA TYR A 12 -0.09 11.84 -2.82
C TYR A 12 -0.01 11.30 -4.24
N PRO A 13 -0.46 12.05 -5.25
CA PRO A 13 -0.57 11.51 -6.61
C PRO A 13 0.77 11.07 -7.20
N GLU A 14 1.81 11.86 -7.02
CA GLU A 14 3.11 11.53 -7.60
C GLU A 14 3.73 10.32 -6.94
N LEU A 15 3.72 10.28 -5.61
CA LEU A 15 4.31 9.17 -4.88
C LEU A 15 3.54 7.87 -5.14
N SER A 16 2.21 7.92 -5.11
CA SER A 16 1.43 6.71 -5.35
C SER A 16 1.60 6.22 -6.80
N TYR A 17 1.76 7.13 -7.74
CA TYR A 17 2.03 6.75 -9.14
C TYR A 17 3.37 6.02 -9.25
N LYS A 18 4.40 6.54 -8.60
CA LYS A 18 5.72 5.89 -8.62
C LYS A 18 5.69 4.53 -7.96
N ILE A 19 5.01 4.41 -6.83
CA ILE A 19 4.87 3.13 -6.15
C ILE A 19 4.16 2.14 -7.06
N THR A 20 3.05 2.54 -7.67
CA THR A 20 2.29 1.67 -8.55
C THR A 20 3.13 1.20 -9.73
N GLY A 21 3.93 2.10 -10.32
CA GLY A 21 4.86 1.73 -11.37
C GLY A 21 5.86 0.68 -10.92
N ILE A 22 6.42 0.84 -9.73
CA ILE A 22 7.35 -0.14 -9.17
C ILE A 22 6.65 -1.49 -8.98
N LEU A 23 5.41 -1.48 -8.48
CA LEU A 23 4.67 -2.73 -8.29
C LEU A 23 4.49 -3.48 -9.60
N PHE A 24 4.17 -2.77 -10.68
CA PHE A 24 4.01 -3.41 -11.97
C PHE A 24 5.34 -3.95 -12.51
N GLU A 25 6.44 -3.23 -12.30
CA GLU A 25 7.75 -3.72 -12.70
C GLU A 25 8.12 -5.01 -11.96
N VAL A 26 7.86 -5.03 -10.65
CA VAL A 26 8.14 -6.19 -9.82
C VAL A 26 7.30 -7.39 -10.27
N LYS A 27 6.02 -7.14 -10.54
CA LYS A 27 5.12 -8.19 -11.05
C LYS A 27 5.65 -8.76 -12.35
N LYS A 28 6.09 -7.89 -13.25
CA LYS A 28 6.61 -8.31 -14.55
C LYS A 28 7.87 -9.17 -14.40
N GLU A 29 8.76 -8.77 -13.48
CA GLU A 29 10.02 -9.49 -13.31
C GLU A 29 9.85 -10.82 -12.60
N LEU A 30 9.01 -10.90 -11.58
CA LEU A 30 8.90 -12.09 -10.75
C LEU A 30 7.70 -12.99 -11.10
N GLY A 31 6.72 -12.45 -11.82
CA GLY A 31 5.54 -13.22 -12.22
C GLY A 31 4.55 -13.42 -11.10
N ASP A 32 3.67 -14.41 -11.26
CA ASP A 32 2.49 -14.58 -10.41
C ASP A 32 2.73 -15.45 -9.17
N TYR A 33 3.82 -16.20 -9.14
CA TYR A 33 3.96 -17.27 -8.13
C TYR A 33 5.22 -17.17 -7.28
N ALA A 34 5.81 -15.99 -7.19
CA ALA A 34 6.88 -15.77 -6.24
C ALA A 34 6.32 -15.65 -4.83
N ARG A 35 7.17 -15.66 -3.84
CA ARG A 35 6.77 -15.50 -2.44
C ARG A 35 6.69 -14.03 -2.09
N GLU A 36 5.87 -13.71 -1.08
CA GLU A 36 5.76 -12.33 -0.63
C GLU A 36 7.10 -11.71 -0.30
N LYS A 37 7.99 -12.48 0.33
CA LYS A 37 9.31 -11.97 0.66
C LYS A 37 10.10 -11.57 -0.59
N GLN A 38 10.00 -12.34 -1.65
CA GLN A 38 10.70 -12.04 -2.90
C GLN A 38 10.18 -10.75 -3.53
N TYR A 39 8.87 -10.57 -3.54
CA TYR A 39 8.27 -9.33 -4.03
C TYR A 39 8.73 -8.15 -3.17
N GLY A 40 8.71 -8.32 -1.85
CA GLY A 40 9.13 -7.26 -0.94
C GLY A 40 10.59 -6.89 -1.12
N ASP A 41 11.47 -7.87 -1.28
CA ASP A 41 12.90 -7.61 -1.48
C ASP A 41 13.13 -6.78 -2.74
N LEU A 42 12.46 -7.13 -3.82
CA LEU A 42 12.63 -6.40 -5.08
C LEU A 42 12.01 -5.00 -5.01
N ILE A 43 10.87 -4.87 -4.34
CA ILE A 43 10.26 -3.55 -4.12
C ILE A 43 11.21 -2.65 -3.34
N ALA A 44 11.80 -3.17 -2.26
CA ALA A 44 12.74 -2.39 -1.46
C ALA A 44 13.92 -1.91 -2.30
N LYS A 45 14.44 -2.79 -3.14
CA LYS A 45 15.55 -2.44 -4.03
C LYS A 45 15.14 -1.31 -4.98
N LYS A 46 13.96 -1.42 -5.59
CA LYS A 46 13.52 -0.42 -6.57
C LYS A 46 13.16 0.91 -5.91
N LEU A 47 12.60 0.88 -4.70
CA LEU A 47 12.36 2.12 -3.96
C LEU A 47 13.69 2.84 -3.69
N SER A 48 14.70 2.10 -3.25
CA SER A 48 16.02 2.67 -3.01
C SER A 48 16.64 3.24 -4.28
N GLU A 49 16.53 2.51 -5.38
CA GLU A 49 17.07 2.97 -6.66
C GLU A 49 16.39 4.24 -7.15
N ASN A 50 15.16 4.46 -6.75
CA ASN A 50 14.41 5.66 -7.12
C ASN A 50 14.50 6.76 -6.04
N ASN A 51 15.37 6.58 -5.06
CA ASN A 51 15.59 7.55 -3.99
C ASN A 51 14.30 7.83 -3.19
N ILE A 52 13.47 6.80 -3.02
CA ILE A 52 12.25 6.90 -2.22
C ILE A 52 12.53 6.28 -0.88
N SER A 53 12.40 7.06 0.19
CA SER A 53 12.64 6.55 1.53
C SER A 53 11.51 5.62 1.97
N PHE A 54 11.83 4.65 2.80
CA PHE A 54 10.82 3.72 3.30
C PHE A 54 11.32 3.04 4.56
N GLN A 55 10.37 2.53 5.33
CA GLN A 55 10.63 1.61 6.42
C GLN A 55 9.93 0.31 6.09
N ARG A 56 10.54 -0.79 6.43
CA ARG A 56 10.02 -2.12 6.08
C ARG A 56 9.78 -2.91 7.35
N GLU A 57 8.68 -3.70 7.36
CA GLU A 57 8.32 -4.56 8.49
C GLU A 57 8.20 -3.75 9.78
N VAL A 58 7.31 -2.78 9.74
CA VAL A 58 7.15 -1.81 10.80
C VAL A 58 6.13 -2.32 11.82
N ALA A 59 6.58 -2.44 13.07
CA ALA A 59 5.68 -2.84 14.14
C ALA A 59 4.71 -1.71 14.47
N ILE A 60 3.46 -2.06 14.72
CA ILE A 60 2.43 -1.08 15.05
C ILE A 60 2.17 -1.15 16.56
N GLY A 61 2.78 -0.24 17.30
CA GLY A 61 2.60 -0.15 18.75
C GLY A 61 2.84 -1.47 19.44
N ASN A 62 1.93 -1.84 20.34
CA ASN A 62 2.00 -3.10 21.08
C ASN A 62 0.99 -4.13 20.57
N THR A 63 0.50 -3.96 19.35
CA THR A 63 -0.58 -4.79 18.83
C THR A 63 -0.11 -6.16 18.35
N GLY A 64 1.18 -6.32 18.10
CA GLY A 64 1.71 -7.51 17.45
C GLY A 64 1.58 -7.49 15.93
N ASN A 65 0.96 -6.45 15.38
CA ASN A 65 0.81 -6.29 13.93
C ASN A 65 2.05 -5.65 13.34
N ILE A 66 2.40 -6.10 12.14
CA ILE A 66 3.55 -5.59 11.39
C ILE A 66 3.08 -5.25 9.99
N LEU A 67 3.27 -4.00 9.57
CA LEU A 67 2.96 -3.63 8.21
C LEU A 67 4.18 -3.82 7.31
N ASP A 68 3.94 -4.11 6.03
CA ASP A 68 5.04 -4.46 5.13
C ASP A 68 5.94 -3.28 4.83
N PHE A 69 5.37 -2.15 4.43
CA PHE A 69 6.14 -0.95 4.12
C PHE A 69 5.42 0.31 4.57
N LEU A 70 6.17 1.25 5.08
CA LEU A 70 5.73 2.63 5.25
C LEU A 70 6.62 3.49 4.35
N VAL A 71 6.05 4.00 3.26
CA VAL A 71 6.82 4.68 2.21
C VAL A 71 6.75 6.18 2.44
N ASP A 72 7.91 6.79 2.60
CA ASP A 72 8.09 8.24 2.78
C ASP A 72 7.23 8.79 3.93
N ASN A 73 6.97 7.98 4.93
CA ASN A 73 6.09 8.30 6.07
C ASN A 73 4.69 8.72 5.64
N LYS A 74 4.27 8.37 4.44
CA LYS A 74 3.00 8.85 3.87
C LYS A 74 2.07 7.75 3.42
N ILE A 75 2.60 6.64 2.93
CA ILE A 75 1.78 5.59 2.32
C ILE A 75 2.15 4.24 2.93
N ILE A 76 1.15 3.53 3.42
CA ILE A 76 1.31 2.14 3.82
C ILE A 76 1.17 1.29 2.57
N LEU A 77 2.13 0.39 2.35
CA LEU A 77 2.07 -0.54 1.24
C LEU A 77 2.00 -1.95 1.81
N GLU A 78 0.95 -2.68 1.48
CA GLU A 78 0.76 -4.06 1.92
C GLU A 78 0.76 -4.99 0.72
N LEU A 79 1.51 -6.08 0.85
CA LEU A 79 1.67 -7.07 -0.21
C LEU A 79 0.92 -8.33 0.16
N LYS A 80 0.30 -8.92 -0.82
CA LYS A 80 -0.35 -10.23 -0.67
C LYS A 80 0.05 -11.12 -1.85
N ALA A 81 0.04 -12.41 -1.60
CA ALA A 81 0.24 -13.40 -2.65
C ALA A 81 -0.78 -14.51 -2.39
N CYS A 82 -2.05 -14.16 -2.54
CA CYS A 82 -3.14 -15.06 -2.21
C CYS A 82 -4.16 -15.10 -3.35
N ARG A 83 -4.98 -16.14 -3.33
CA ARG A 83 -5.92 -16.39 -4.41
C ARG A 83 -6.88 -15.23 -4.65
N MET A 84 -7.36 -14.62 -3.57
CA MET A 84 -8.24 -13.46 -3.70
C MET A 84 -8.13 -12.58 -2.46
N ILE A 85 -8.37 -11.31 -2.65
CA ILE A 85 -8.42 -10.35 -1.56
C ILE A 85 -9.80 -10.42 -0.92
N LEU A 86 -9.82 -10.47 0.41
CA LEU A 86 -11.04 -10.56 1.20
C LEU A 86 -11.30 -9.24 1.91
N LYS A 87 -12.53 -9.10 2.43
CA LYS A 87 -12.90 -7.90 3.19
C LYS A 87 -11.99 -7.68 4.39
N GLU A 88 -11.54 -8.76 5.03
CA GLU A 88 -10.62 -8.65 6.17
C GLU A 88 -9.32 -7.96 5.80
N HIS A 89 -8.83 -8.16 4.57
CA HIS A 89 -7.60 -7.52 4.13
C HIS A 89 -7.78 -6.01 4.10
N TYR A 90 -8.91 -5.53 3.58
CA TYR A 90 -9.20 -4.10 3.55
C TYR A 90 -9.38 -3.56 4.97
N ARG A 91 -10.07 -4.31 5.81
CA ARG A 91 -10.28 -3.91 7.21
C ARG A 91 -8.97 -3.81 7.96
N GLN A 92 -8.07 -4.75 7.72
CA GLN A 92 -6.74 -4.73 8.33
C GLN A 92 -5.98 -3.46 7.95
N ILE A 93 -6.03 -3.08 6.68
CA ILE A 93 -5.35 -1.85 6.25
C ILE A 93 -5.99 -0.62 6.85
N GLN A 94 -7.32 -0.56 6.93
CA GLN A 94 -7.99 0.53 7.61
C GLN A 94 -7.50 0.65 9.06
N ASN A 95 -7.38 -0.48 9.76
CA ASN A 95 -6.87 -0.46 11.12
C ASN A 95 -5.44 0.09 11.17
N TYR A 96 -4.59 -0.31 10.26
CA TYR A 96 -3.22 0.20 10.20
C TYR A 96 -3.21 1.70 9.93
N LEU A 97 -4.04 2.17 9.00
CA LEU A 97 -4.13 3.61 8.70
C LEU A 97 -4.57 4.41 9.93
N GLN A 98 -5.54 3.88 10.68
CA GLN A 98 -6.02 4.55 11.89
C GLN A 98 -4.92 4.57 12.97
N GLN A 99 -4.27 3.44 13.18
CA GLN A 99 -3.26 3.31 14.24
C GLN A 99 -2.02 4.13 13.97
N THR A 100 -1.64 4.28 12.71
CA THR A 100 -0.44 5.04 12.34
C THR A 100 -0.74 6.47 11.94
N ASN A 101 -2.00 6.85 11.92
CA ASN A 101 -2.44 8.17 11.47
C ASN A 101 -1.94 8.47 10.05
N THR A 102 -2.03 7.48 9.18
CA THR A 102 -1.61 7.57 7.78
C THR A 102 -2.85 7.67 6.91
N LYS A 103 -2.81 8.49 5.86
CA LYS A 103 -3.99 8.78 5.05
C LYS A 103 -4.27 7.78 3.95
N LEU A 104 -3.23 7.13 3.43
CA LEU A 104 -3.36 6.30 2.24
C LEU A 104 -2.63 4.99 2.41
N GLY A 105 -3.29 3.91 2.02
CA GLY A 105 -2.69 2.61 1.87
C GLY A 105 -2.81 2.13 0.44
N ILE A 106 -1.88 1.27 0.05
CA ILE A 106 -1.93 0.59 -1.24
C ILE A 106 -1.81 -0.90 -0.95
N LEU A 107 -2.75 -1.66 -1.48
CA LEU A 107 -2.79 -3.11 -1.32
C LEU A 107 -2.53 -3.75 -2.69
N ALA A 108 -1.50 -4.57 -2.78
CA ALA A 108 -1.14 -5.24 -4.02
C ALA A 108 -1.15 -6.74 -3.82
N ASN A 109 -1.97 -7.44 -4.61
CA ASN A 109 -2.01 -8.89 -4.60
C ASN A 109 -1.31 -9.43 -5.85
N PHE A 110 -0.10 -9.94 -5.67
CA PHE A 110 0.74 -10.39 -6.78
C PHE A 110 0.29 -11.72 -7.38
N ARG A 111 -0.60 -12.44 -6.71
CA ARG A 111 -1.14 -13.67 -7.25
C ARG A 111 -2.14 -13.41 -8.38
N GLU A 112 -2.75 -12.23 -8.42
CA GLU A 112 -3.67 -11.87 -9.49
C GLU A 112 -2.92 -11.72 -10.81
N ARG A 113 -3.41 -12.40 -11.84
CA ARG A 113 -2.76 -12.36 -13.16
C ARG A 113 -2.67 -10.93 -13.69
N PHE A 114 -3.76 -10.19 -13.59
CA PHE A 114 -3.79 -8.78 -13.98
C PHE A 114 -3.91 -7.95 -12.71
N MET A 115 -2.78 -7.78 -12.04
CA MET A 115 -2.75 -7.12 -10.74
C MET A 115 -3.28 -5.70 -10.82
N LYS A 116 -4.17 -5.35 -9.90
CA LYS A 116 -4.71 -4.01 -9.78
C LYS A 116 -4.47 -3.53 -8.35
N PRO A 117 -3.40 -2.80 -8.10
CA PRO A 117 -3.17 -2.27 -6.76
C PRO A 117 -4.34 -1.39 -6.33
N ALA A 118 -4.85 -1.64 -5.15
CA ALA A 118 -6.00 -0.90 -4.62
C ALA A 118 -5.52 0.23 -3.73
N ARG A 119 -6.04 1.44 -3.98
CA ARG A 119 -5.80 2.59 -3.12
C ARG A 119 -6.86 2.59 -2.04
N ILE A 120 -6.43 2.66 -0.80
CA ILE A 120 -7.32 2.60 0.34
C ILE A 120 -7.12 3.88 1.15
N ILE A 121 -8.16 4.71 1.22
CA ILE A 121 -8.11 5.98 1.91
C ILE A 121 -8.63 5.77 3.32
N ARG A 122 -7.92 6.34 4.30
CA ARG A 122 -8.34 6.22 5.69
C ARG A 122 -9.75 6.80 5.87
N ILE A 123 -10.61 6.01 6.49
CA ILE A 123 -11.93 6.47 6.84
C ILE A 123 -11.80 7.40 8.04
N ASP A 124 -12.37 8.60 7.91
CA ASP A 124 -12.31 9.57 8.98
C ASP A 124 -13.20 9.10 10.12
N SER A 125 -12.58 8.81 11.28
CA SER A 125 -13.31 8.25 12.41
C SER A 125 -14.38 9.17 12.95
N GLU A 126 -14.24 10.46 12.75
CA GLU A 126 -15.24 11.41 13.22
C GLU A 126 -16.60 11.19 12.58
N LYS A 127 -16.62 10.63 11.40
CA LYS A 127 -17.88 10.37 10.70
C LYS A 127 -18.69 9.25 11.33
N PHE A 128 -18.08 8.50 12.23
CA PHE A 128 -18.69 7.30 12.79
C PHE A 128 -18.86 7.35 14.30
N SER A 129 -18.58 8.48 14.88
CA SER A 129 -18.72 8.64 16.33
C SER A 129 -20.06 9.20 16.78
#